data_205709783b3f615ef2397f4ac8614771
#
_entry.id   205709783b3f615ef2397f4ac8614771
#
_cell.length_a   1.000
_cell.length_b   1.000
_cell.length_c   1.000
_cell.angle_alpha   90.00
_cell.angle_beta   90.00
_cell.angle_gamma   90.00
#
_symmetry.space_group_name_H-M   'P 1'
#
loop_
_entity.id
_entity.type
_entity.pdbx_description
1 polymer ?
#
loop_
_entity_poly.entity_id
_entity_poly.type
_entity_poly.pdbx_seq_one_letter_code
_entity_poly.pdbx_strand_id
1 'polypeptide(L)'
;MKFPLRNLIFERIKQAGNITDIELMNSLNKEEIQVTDDTFNKILLDLEIFGLIRVSWIEKHKRRIEVSPGDLKVDYVDSTG
;
A
#
# COMPACT_ATOMS: atom_id res chain seq x y z
N MET A 1 -18.16 9.44 -10.60
CA MET A 1 -17.09 9.92 -9.77
C MET A 1 -15.97 8.91 -9.63
N LYS A 2 -14.76 9.38 -9.65
CA LYS A 2 -13.61 8.48 -9.55
C LYS A 2 -12.92 8.62 -8.23
N PHE A 3 -12.64 7.49 -7.63
CA PHE A 3 -11.77 7.49 -6.46
C PHE A 3 -10.33 7.62 -6.91
N PRO A 4 -9.52 8.34 -6.15
CA PRO A 4 -8.10 8.29 -6.40
C PRO A 4 -7.62 6.84 -6.29
N LEU A 5 -6.90 6.42 -7.30
CA LEU A 5 -6.41 5.05 -7.32
C LEU A 5 -5.55 4.74 -6.10
N ARG A 6 -4.78 5.71 -5.66
CA ARG A 6 -3.93 5.53 -4.49
C ARG A 6 -4.76 5.17 -3.26
N ASN A 7 -5.88 5.84 -3.07
CA ASN A 7 -6.74 5.55 -1.92
C ASN A 7 -7.32 4.15 -2.00
N LEU A 8 -7.72 3.76 -3.20
CA LEU A 8 -8.28 2.44 -3.39
C LEU A 8 -7.26 1.37 -3.06
N ILE A 9 -6.04 1.53 -3.53
CA ILE A 9 -5.00 0.56 -3.28
C ILE A 9 -4.67 0.50 -1.80
N PHE A 10 -4.59 1.65 -1.15
CA PHE A 10 -4.32 1.69 0.28
C PHE A 10 -5.41 0.98 1.07
N GLU A 11 -6.68 1.18 0.69
CA GLU A 11 -7.76 0.50 1.38
C GLU A 11 -7.65 -1.01 1.26
N ARG A 12 -7.24 -1.49 0.08
CA ARG A 12 -7.05 -2.92 -0.09
C ARG A 12 -5.95 -3.45 0.81
N ILE A 13 -4.88 -2.71 0.93
CA ILE A 13 -3.78 -3.11 1.80
C ILE A 13 -4.25 -3.13 3.24
N LYS A 14 -5.01 -2.14 3.65
CA LYS A 14 -5.52 -2.09 5.02
C LYS A 14 -6.42 -3.27 5.32
N GLN A 15 -7.27 -3.62 4.40
CA GLN A 15 -8.18 -4.73 4.61
C GLN A 15 -7.45 -6.05 4.75
N ALA A 16 -6.36 -6.19 4.03
CA ALA A 16 -5.59 -7.42 4.07
C ALA A 16 -4.64 -7.50 5.26
N GLY A 17 -4.24 -6.33 5.77
CA GLY A 17 -3.23 -6.28 6.81
C GLY A 17 -1.83 -6.41 6.23
N ASN A 18 -1.57 -7.48 5.54
CA ASN A 18 -0.38 -7.60 4.71
C ASN A 18 -0.73 -8.44 3.49
N ILE A 19 -0.06 -8.16 2.40
CA ILE A 19 -0.39 -8.77 1.12
C ILE A 19 0.84 -8.62 0.23
N THR A 20 1.04 -9.55 -0.70
CA THR A 20 2.13 -9.39 -1.65
C THR A 20 1.68 -8.50 -2.79
N ASP A 21 2.66 -7.94 -3.48
CA ASP A 21 2.36 -7.09 -4.63
C ASP A 21 1.62 -7.88 -5.71
N ILE A 22 1.96 -9.15 -5.87
CA ILE A 22 1.31 -9.98 -6.86
C ILE A 22 -0.15 -10.20 -6.49
N GLU A 23 -0.41 -10.51 -5.23
CA GLU A 23 -1.78 -10.71 -4.80
C GLU A 23 -2.60 -9.45 -4.91
N LEU A 24 -1.99 -8.32 -4.59
CA LEU A 24 -2.70 -7.06 -4.67
C LEU A 24 -3.05 -6.73 -6.12
N MET A 25 -2.09 -6.92 -7.02
CA MET A 25 -2.35 -6.65 -8.42
C MET A 25 -3.43 -7.59 -8.96
N ASN A 26 -3.39 -8.85 -8.57
CA ASN A 26 -4.42 -9.80 -8.99
C ASN A 26 -5.80 -9.39 -8.48
N SER A 27 -5.85 -8.90 -7.27
CA SER A 27 -7.10 -8.43 -6.70
C SER A 27 -7.68 -7.28 -7.50
N LEU A 28 -6.83 -6.35 -7.90
CA LEU A 28 -7.27 -5.23 -8.71
C LEU A 28 -7.74 -5.70 -10.09
N ASN A 29 -7.03 -6.63 -10.67
CA ASN A 29 -7.43 -7.16 -11.98
C ASN A 29 -8.77 -7.87 -11.93
N LYS A 30 -9.03 -8.56 -10.86
CA LYS A 30 -10.32 -9.26 -10.71
C LYS A 30 -11.47 -8.28 -10.71
N GLU A 31 -11.25 -7.09 -10.24
CA GLU A 31 -12.29 -6.08 -10.22
C GLU A 31 -12.20 -5.18 -11.44
N GLU A 32 -11.41 -5.60 -12.42
CA GLU A 32 -11.28 -4.87 -13.68
C GLU A 32 -10.74 -3.47 -13.49
N ILE A 33 -9.94 -3.30 -12.46
CA ILE A 33 -9.24 -2.04 -12.24
C ILE A 33 -7.88 -2.17 -12.89
N GLN A 34 -7.67 -1.40 -13.92
CA GLN A 34 -6.44 -1.51 -14.69
C GLN A 34 -5.39 -0.56 -14.17
N VAL A 35 -4.24 -1.10 -13.85
CA VAL A 35 -3.13 -0.32 -13.32
C VAL A 35 -1.87 -0.83 -14.00
N THR A 36 -1.10 0.09 -14.56
CA THR A 36 0.17 -0.31 -15.12
C THR A 36 1.17 -0.55 -14.00
N ASP A 37 2.21 -1.31 -14.31
CA ASP A 37 3.25 -1.58 -13.34
C ASP A 37 3.89 -0.28 -12.84
N ASP A 38 4.14 0.64 -13.74
CA ASP A 38 4.75 1.90 -13.35
C ASP A 38 3.88 2.67 -12.39
N THR A 39 2.60 2.78 -12.69
CA THR A 39 1.68 3.49 -11.82
C THR A 39 1.56 2.80 -10.48
N PHE A 40 1.47 1.48 -10.51
CA PHE A 40 1.37 0.70 -9.28
C PHE A 40 2.58 0.94 -8.39
N ASN A 41 3.77 0.85 -8.97
CA ASN A 41 4.99 1.06 -8.20
C ASN A 41 5.07 2.46 -7.65
N LYS A 42 4.66 3.45 -8.42
CA LYS A 42 4.68 4.82 -7.96
C LYS A 42 3.74 5.02 -6.78
N ILE A 43 2.57 4.41 -6.85
CA ILE A 43 1.61 4.52 -5.75
C ILE A 43 2.16 3.87 -4.49
N LEU A 44 2.77 2.69 -4.62
CA LEU A 44 3.36 2.05 -3.46
C LEU A 44 4.45 2.90 -2.86
N LEU A 45 5.27 3.50 -3.71
CA LEU A 45 6.33 4.36 -3.22
C LEU A 45 5.76 5.57 -2.47
N ASP A 46 4.74 6.17 -3.03
CA ASP A 46 4.10 7.31 -2.37
C ASP A 46 3.57 6.92 -1.00
N LEU A 47 2.88 5.80 -0.93
CA LEU A 47 2.33 5.36 0.35
C LEU A 47 3.42 5.05 1.36
N GLU A 48 4.52 4.51 0.89
CA GLU A 48 5.64 4.21 1.78
C GLU A 48 6.28 5.50 2.28
N ILE A 49 6.44 6.46 1.41
CA ILE A 49 7.02 7.75 1.78
C ILE A 49 6.14 8.45 2.81
N PHE A 50 4.84 8.34 2.65
CA PHE A 50 3.93 8.93 3.63
C PHE A 50 3.90 8.15 4.94
N GLY A 51 4.55 7.00 4.99
CA GLY A 51 4.57 6.21 6.21
C GLY A 51 3.31 5.40 6.44
N LEU A 52 2.52 5.19 5.40
CA LEU A 52 1.27 4.46 5.54
C LEU A 52 1.43 2.98 5.34
N ILE A 53 2.45 2.56 4.61
CA ILE A 53 2.71 1.15 4.39
C ILE A 53 4.20 0.89 4.52
N ARG A 54 4.53 -0.38 4.63
CA ARG A 54 5.90 -0.85 4.66
C ARG A 54 6.05 -1.89 3.57
N VAL A 55 7.09 -1.79 2.79
CA VAL A 55 7.34 -2.69 1.68
C VAL A 55 8.65 -3.42 1.91
N SER A 56 8.61 -4.73 1.81
CA SER A 56 9.80 -5.57 2.01
C SER A 56 9.91 -6.55 0.87
N TRP A 57 11.13 -6.77 0.39
CA TRP A 57 11.36 -7.78 -0.63
C TRP A 57 11.47 -9.14 0.06
N ILE A 58 10.65 -10.07 -0.35
CA ILE A 58 10.74 -11.42 0.18
C ILE A 58 11.34 -12.38 -0.83
N GLU A 59 11.32 -12.00 -2.09
CA GLU A 59 11.98 -12.74 -3.16
C GLU A 59 12.42 -11.74 -4.20
N LYS A 60 13.16 -12.23 -5.18
CA LYS A 60 13.63 -11.38 -6.25
C LYS A 60 12.52 -10.56 -6.89
N HIS A 61 11.37 -11.19 -7.08
CA HIS A 61 10.27 -10.55 -7.80
C HIS A 61 9.00 -10.45 -6.97
N LYS A 62 9.12 -10.56 -5.67
CA LYS A 62 7.94 -10.53 -4.82
C LYS A 62 8.20 -9.66 -3.61
N ARG A 63 7.30 -8.73 -3.38
CA ARG A 63 7.38 -7.81 -2.25
C ARG A 63 6.19 -8.04 -1.33
N ARG A 64 6.44 -7.91 -0.04
CA ARG A 64 5.37 -7.93 0.94
C ARG A 64 5.01 -6.49 1.28
N ILE A 65 3.74 -6.20 1.29
CA ILE A 65 3.23 -4.88 1.60
C ILE A 65 2.40 -5.00 2.86
N GLU A 66 2.74 -4.22 3.87
CA GLU A 66 2.03 -4.23 5.13
C GLU A 66 1.54 -2.84 5.45
N VAL A 67 0.38 -2.77 6.10
CA VAL A 67 -0.05 -1.49 6.60
C VAL A 67 0.88 -1.13 7.76
N SER A 68 1.34 0.09 7.76
CA SER A 68 2.26 0.54 8.79
C SER A 68 1.51 0.81 10.08
N PRO A 69 2.11 0.52 11.23
CA PRO A 69 1.51 0.94 12.50
C PRO A 69 1.83 2.40 12.79
N GLY A 70 1.72 3.21 11.75
CA GLY A 70 2.13 4.59 11.85
C GLY A 70 1.29 5.41 12.78
N ASP A 71 0.07 4.99 12.99
CA ASP A 71 -0.78 5.70 13.90
C ASP A 71 -0.17 5.75 15.30
N LEU A 72 0.54 4.70 15.66
CA LEU A 72 1.19 4.70 16.95
C LEU A 72 2.28 5.75 17.02
N LYS A 73 3.02 5.88 15.94
CA LYS A 73 4.07 6.86 15.90
C LYS A 73 3.51 8.26 15.95
N VAL A 74 2.46 8.45 15.22
CA VAL A 74 1.85 9.76 15.17
C VAL A 74 1.44 10.17 16.57
N ASP A 75 0.85 9.27 17.29
CA ASP A 75 0.39 9.58 18.62
C ASP A 75 1.50 10.07 19.51
N TYR A 76 2.57 9.33 19.52
CA TYR A 76 3.61 9.67 20.44
C TYR A 76 4.36 10.91 20.00
N VAL A 77 4.42 11.14 18.74
CA VAL A 77 5.04 12.34 18.24
C VAL A 77 4.23 13.54 18.70
N ASP A 78 2.95 13.43 18.59
CA ASP A 78 2.10 14.53 19.01
C ASP A 78 2.23 14.77 20.47
N SER A 79 2.31 13.73 21.23
CA SER A 79 2.35 13.90 22.68
C SER A 79 3.62 14.62 23.08
N THR A 80 4.66 14.46 22.34
CA THR A 80 5.88 15.16 22.65
C THR A 80 5.81 16.60 22.25
N GLY A 81 4.96 16.81 21.29
CA GLY A 81 4.82 18.15 20.74
C GLY A 81 4.58 19.13 21.79
#